data_9275f061e066bb10f067371f21b70ce1
#
_entry.id   9275f061e066bb10f067371f21b70ce1
#
_cell.length_a   1.000
_cell.length_b   1.000
_cell.length_c   1.000
_cell.angle_alpha   90.00
_cell.angle_beta   90.00
_cell.angle_gamma   90.00
#
_symmetry.space_group_name_H-M   'P 1'
#
loop_
_entity.id
_entity.type
_entity.pdbx_description
1 polymer ?
#
loop_
_entity_poly.entity_id
_entity_poly.type
_entity_poly.pdbx_seq_one_letter_code
_entity_poly.pdbx_strand_id
1 'polypeptide(L)'
;MTASDAAMTAPDAARDLFIALTGHAPTGVWSAPGRVNLIGEHTDYNDGFVLPFAIQHRTYAAASLRDDDRIRVASTFAADPVEVAVADLDTLFPSAGAPTVPEWSAYVLGVAWALRALTPDAPGRGFDLAIASDVPVGAGLSSSAAIEGATASALNDLWALDLDPVTLARAGRRAENEAVGAPTGIMDQMAS
;
A
#
# COMPACT_ATOMS: atom_id res chain seq x y z
N MET A 1 32.62 25.44 -3.11
CA MET A 1 31.20 25.30 -3.49
C MET A 1 30.84 23.90 -3.04
N THR A 2 30.23 23.82 -1.88
CA THR A 2 29.72 22.57 -1.27
C THR A 2 28.51 22.10 -2.06
N ALA A 3 28.48 20.81 -2.42
CA ALA A 3 27.31 20.18 -2.97
C ALA A 3 26.13 20.45 -2.03
N SER A 4 25.06 20.99 -2.57
CA SER A 4 23.80 21.23 -1.86
C SER A 4 23.36 19.89 -1.23
N ASP A 5 23.19 19.87 0.10
CA ASP A 5 22.40 18.86 0.79
C ASP A 5 20.95 19.01 0.31
N ALA A 6 20.63 18.49 -0.87
CA ALA A 6 19.25 18.33 -1.28
C ALA A 6 18.62 17.32 -0.32
N ALA A 7 17.60 17.72 0.44
CA ALA A 7 16.88 16.83 1.32
C ALA A 7 16.40 15.62 0.51
N MET A 8 16.63 14.40 1.03
CA MET A 8 16.22 13.16 0.40
C MET A 8 14.71 13.19 0.16
N THR A 9 14.30 12.97 -1.09
CA THR A 9 12.87 12.93 -1.44
C THR A 9 12.25 11.59 -1.05
N ALA A 10 10.93 11.53 -0.87
CA ALA A 10 10.26 10.28 -0.52
C ALA A 10 10.45 9.15 -1.56
N PRO A 11 10.42 9.41 -2.89
CA PRO A 11 10.74 8.37 -3.88
C PRO A 11 12.20 7.87 -3.79
N ASP A 12 13.16 8.75 -3.48
CA ASP A 12 14.54 8.34 -3.27
C ASP A 12 14.68 7.50 -2.00
N ALA A 13 13.99 7.89 -0.92
CA ALA A 13 13.96 7.13 0.32
C ALA A 13 13.36 5.72 0.15
N ALA A 14 12.29 5.58 -0.65
CA ALA A 14 11.72 4.26 -0.97
C ALA A 14 12.71 3.39 -1.74
N ARG A 15 13.40 3.97 -2.74
CA ARG A 15 14.42 3.27 -3.54
C ARG A 15 15.61 2.85 -2.70
N ASP A 16 16.14 3.75 -1.87
CA ASP A 16 17.30 3.49 -1.04
C ASP A 16 17.02 2.43 0.01
N LEU A 17 15.81 2.48 0.64
CA LEU A 17 15.35 1.45 1.55
C LEU A 17 15.21 0.10 0.85
N PHE A 18 14.68 0.07 -0.38
CA PHE A 18 14.58 -1.14 -1.18
C PHE A 18 15.97 -1.74 -1.48
N ILE A 19 16.93 -0.91 -1.90
CA ILE A 19 18.30 -1.35 -2.17
C ILE A 19 18.97 -1.87 -0.90
N ALA A 20 18.78 -1.20 0.23
CA ALA A 20 19.30 -1.67 1.52
C ALA A 20 18.69 -3.02 1.93
N LEU A 21 17.41 -3.25 1.61
CA LEU A 21 16.69 -4.49 1.92
C LEU A 21 17.15 -5.67 1.04
N THR A 22 17.40 -5.42 -0.24
CA THR A 22 17.55 -6.48 -1.26
C THR A 22 18.95 -6.60 -1.85
N GLY A 23 19.75 -5.53 -1.81
CA GLY A 23 21.06 -5.43 -2.45
C GLY A 23 21.03 -5.10 -3.95
N HIS A 24 19.85 -4.85 -4.53
CA HIS A 24 19.70 -4.48 -5.95
C HIS A 24 18.63 -3.38 -6.13
N ALA A 25 18.59 -2.78 -7.32
CA ALA A 25 17.59 -1.77 -7.64
C ALA A 25 16.18 -2.38 -7.80
N PRO A 26 15.10 -1.66 -7.43
CA PRO A 26 13.74 -2.10 -7.67
C PRO A 26 13.42 -2.16 -9.17
N THR A 27 12.45 -2.99 -9.57
CA THR A 27 11.89 -3.01 -10.92
C THR A 27 11.20 -1.69 -11.25
N GLY A 28 10.52 -1.08 -10.26
CA GLY A 28 9.84 0.20 -10.40
C GLY A 28 9.57 0.87 -9.06
N VAL A 29 9.09 2.11 -9.15
CA VAL A 29 8.58 2.88 -8.02
C VAL A 29 7.20 3.39 -8.40
N TRP A 30 6.18 2.95 -7.69
CA TRP A 30 4.79 3.36 -7.86
C TRP A 30 4.39 4.33 -6.76
N SER A 31 3.35 5.13 -6.99
CA SER A 31 2.92 6.08 -5.98
C SER A 31 1.43 6.36 -6.03
N ALA A 32 0.85 6.63 -4.87
CA ALA A 32 -0.51 7.12 -4.72
C ALA A 32 -0.54 8.35 -3.81
N PRO A 33 -1.41 9.34 -4.09
CA PRO A 33 -1.50 10.56 -3.28
C PRO A 33 -2.28 10.32 -1.98
N GLY A 34 -2.03 11.16 -0.97
CA GLY A 34 -3.02 11.38 0.06
C GLY A 34 -4.21 12.18 -0.48
N ARG A 35 -5.27 12.30 0.32
CA ARG A 35 -6.46 13.08 -0.08
C ARG A 35 -6.92 14.03 1.03
N VAL A 36 -7.65 15.06 0.62
CA VAL A 36 -8.47 15.90 1.49
C VAL A 36 -9.93 15.73 1.08
N ASN A 37 -10.84 15.61 2.04
CA ASN A 37 -12.25 15.67 1.76
C ASN A 37 -12.75 17.11 1.95
N LEU A 38 -13.35 17.70 0.91
CA LEU A 38 -13.84 19.08 0.97
C LEU A 38 -15.17 19.15 1.72
N ILE A 39 -16.04 18.16 1.51
CA ILE A 39 -17.36 18.07 2.14
C ILE A 39 -17.88 16.63 2.10
N GLY A 40 -18.72 16.27 3.08
CA GLY A 40 -19.33 14.92 3.16
C GLY A 40 -18.59 14.01 4.15
N GLU A 41 -18.10 14.57 5.26
CA GLU A 41 -17.49 13.77 6.32
C GLU A 41 -18.46 12.72 6.88
N HIS A 42 -17.97 11.47 7.02
CA HIS A 42 -18.73 10.35 7.55
C HIS A 42 -19.98 9.96 6.75
N THR A 43 -20.04 10.28 5.46
CA THR A 43 -21.21 9.98 4.61
C THR A 43 -20.99 8.84 3.65
N ASP A 44 -19.75 8.52 3.26
CA ASP A 44 -19.43 7.51 2.25
C ASP A 44 -19.74 6.05 2.67
N TYR A 45 -19.91 5.78 3.96
CA TYR A 45 -20.42 4.51 4.49
C TYR A 45 -21.87 4.60 5.00
N ASN A 46 -22.55 5.74 4.71
CA ASN A 46 -23.95 6.02 5.05
C ASN A 46 -24.76 6.45 3.81
N ASP A 47 -24.42 5.95 2.63
CA ASP A 47 -25.08 6.23 1.34
C ASP A 47 -25.12 7.72 0.98
N GLY A 48 -24.19 8.53 1.51
CA GLY A 48 -24.08 9.96 1.27
C GLY A 48 -23.03 10.30 0.23
N PHE A 49 -23.06 11.58 -0.22
CA PHE A 49 -22.09 12.10 -1.18
C PHE A 49 -20.87 12.66 -0.48
N VAL A 50 -19.72 12.50 -1.13
CA VAL A 50 -18.40 13.01 -0.71
C VAL A 50 -17.77 13.78 -1.86
N LEU A 51 -16.88 14.70 -1.57
CA LEU A 51 -16.10 15.44 -2.57
C LEU A 51 -14.63 15.47 -2.17
N PRO A 52 -13.92 14.33 -2.28
CA PRO A 52 -12.50 14.27 -2.02
C PRO A 52 -11.70 14.78 -3.22
N PHE A 53 -10.45 15.18 -2.96
CA PHE A 53 -9.46 15.44 -4.00
C PHE A 53 -8.07 15.03 -3.54
N ALA A 54 -7.27 14.56 -4.50
CA ALA A 54 -5.88 14.19 -4.29
C ALA A 54 -5.02 15.42 -3.93
N ILE A 55 -4.05 15.24 -3.05
CA ILE A 55 -3.06 16.27 -2.70
C ILE A 55 -1.69 15.93 -3.29
N GLN A 56 -0.74 16.88 -3.19
CA GLN A 56 0.62 16.68 -3.73
C GLN A 56 1.45 15.67 -2.92
N HIS A 57 1.12 15.48 -1.63
CA HIS A 57 1.82 14.50 -0.78
C HIS A 57 1.46 13.08 -1.19
N ARG A 58 2.46 12.21 -1.27
CA ARG A 58 2.31 10.85 -1.82
C ARG A 58 3.01 9.80 -0.98
N THR A 59 2.53 8.59 -1.08
CA THR A 59 3.25 7.40 -0.66
C THR A 59 3.87 6.75 -1.89
N TYR A 60 5.09 6.23 -1.73
CA TYR A 60 5.87 5.58 -2.77
C TYR A 60 6.18 4.15 -2.36
N ALA A 61 6.00 3.23 -3.30
CA ALA A 61 6.30 1.81 -3.17
C ALA A 61 7.37 1.43 -4.20
N ALA A 62 8.59 1.20 -3.75
CA ALA A 62 9.65 0.61 -4.56
C ALA A 62 9.54 -0.91 -4.47
N ALA A 63 9.42 -1.62 -5.61
CA ALA A 63 9.13 -3.04 -5.59
C ALA A 63 9.78 -3.82 -6.73
N SER A 64 9.96 -5.13 -6.52
CA SER A 64 10.35 -6.13 -7.50
C SER A 64 9.75 -7.48 -7.17
N LEU A 65 9.53 -8.31 -8.19
CA LEU A 65 9.20 -9.72 -8.00
C LEU A 65 10.41 -10.48 -7.43
N ARG A 66 10.12 -11.55 -6.72
CA ARG A 66 11.08 -12.56 -6.25
C ARG A 66 10.93 -13.84 -7.06
N ASP A 67 11.97 -14.65 -7.04
CA ASP A 67 11.96 -15.98 -7.66
C ASP A 67 11.48 -17.08 -6.69
N ASP A 68 11.21 -16.69 -5.42
CA ASP A 68 10.65 -17.57 -4.40
C ASP A 68 9.23 -17.12 -3.98
N ASP A 69 8.57 -17.94 -3.18
CA ASP A 69 7.20 -17.69 -2.68
C ASP A 69 7.20 -16.87 -1.37
N ARG A 70 8.11 -15.90 -1.23
CA ARG A 70 8.21 -15.03 -0.05
C ARG A 70 7.80 -13.60 -0.40
N ILE A 71 7.16 -12.96 0.57
CA ILE A 71 6.87 -11.52 0.54
C ILE A 71 7.68 -10.87 1.65
N ARG A 72 8.46 -9.86 1.31
CA ARG A 72 9.21 -9.07 2.28
C ARG A 72 8.91 -7.59 2.09
N VAL A 73 8.45 -6.96 3.16
CA VAL A 73 8.04 -5.56 3.15
C VAL A 73 8.82 -4.76 4.19
N ALA A 74 9.20 -3.54 3.84
CA ALA A 74 9.88 -2.59 4.71
C ALA A 74 9.23 -1.20 4.59
N SER A 75 9.40 -0.38 5.62
CA SER A 75 8.90 0.99 5.64
C SER A 75 9.88 1.91 6.35
N THR A 76 10.00 3.16 5.89
CA THR A 76 10.77 4.20 6.59
C THR A 76 10.19 4.55 7.97
N PHE A 77 8.96 4.09 8.26
CA PHE A 77 8.28 4.30 9.54
C PHE A 77 8.45 3.14 10.54
N ALA A 78 9.13 2.06 10.12
CA ALA A 78 9.33 0.86 10.94
C ALA A 78 10.81 0.46 10.96
N ALA A 79 11.29 0.00 12.12
CA ALA A 79 12.70 -0.38 12.27
C ALA A 79 13.04 -1.69 11.55
N ASP A 80 12.12 -2.65 11.59
CA ASP A 80 12.35 -4.00 11.08
C ASP A 80 11.42 -4.32 9.90
N PRO A 81 11.93 -5.02 8.87
CA PRO A 81 11.11 -5.53 7.79
C PRO A 81 10.22 -6.69 8.29
N VAL A 82 9.13 -6.93 7.58
CA VAL A 82 8.25 -8.08 7.79
C VAL A 82 8.40 -9.03 6.62
N GLU A 83 8.57 -10.32 6.91
CA GLU A 83 8.65 -11.37 5.89
C GLU A 83 7.65 -12.47 6.18
N VAL A 84 6.86 -12.86 5.15
CA VAL A 84 5.85 -13.93 5.22
C VAL A 84 5.91 -14.79 3.96
N ALA A 85 5.33 -15.99 3.99
CA ALA A 85 5.13 -16.74 2.76
C ALA A 85 3.85 -16.27 2.04
N VAL A 86 3.84 -16.32 0.72
CA VAL A 86 2.63 -16.04 -0.09
C VAL A 86 1.47 -16.93 0.31
N ALA A 87 1.76 -18.19 0.65
CA ALA A 87 0.75 -19.16 1.09
C ALA A 87 0.10 -18.82 2.44
N ASP A 88 0.78 -18.03 3.27
CA ASP A 88 0.29 -17.67 4.61
C ASP A 88 -0.68 -16.49 4.60
N LEU A 89 -0.80 -15.75 3.49
CA LEU A 89 -1.62 -14.54 3.40
C LEU A 89 -3.05 -14.75 3.89
N ASP A 90 -3.66 -15.89 3.58
CA ASP A 90 -5.05 -16.19 3.98
C ASP A 90 -5.19 -16.44 5.49
N THR A 91 -4.09 -16.73 6.19
CA THR A 91 -4.08 -16.98 7.65
C THR A 91 -3.67 -15.78 8.48
N LEU A 92 -3.09 -14.74 7.83
CA LEU A 92 -2.64 -13.52 8.53
C LEU A 92 -3.80 -12.67 9.02
N PHE A 93 -4.94 -12.73 8.31
CA PHE A 93 -6.11 -11.89 8.53
C PHE A 93 -7.32 -12.74 8.93
N PRO A 94 -7.40 -13.19 10.21
CA PRO A 94 -8.52 -13.97 10.68
C PRO A 94 -9.80 -13.13 10.68
N SER A 95 -10.94 -13.75 10.32
CA SER A 95 -12.25 -13.09 10.26
C SER A 95 -12.70 -12.48 11.60
N ALA A 96 -12.07 -12.87 12.70
CA ALA A 96 -12.28 -12.29 14.02
C ALA A 96 -10.93 -12.20 14.76
N GLY A 97 -10.54 -11.00 15.14
CA GLY A 97 -9.29 -10.72 15.86
C GLY A 97 -8.40 -9.70 15.14
N ALA A 98 -7.28 -9.37 15.79
CA ALA A 98 -6.28 -8.50 15.20
C ALA A 98 -5.42 -9.28 14.17
N PRO A 99 -4.85 -8.59 13.17
CA PRO A 99 -3.87 -9.20 12.28
C PRO A 99 -2.68 -9.76 13.08
N THR A 100 -2.08 -10.83 12.57
CA THR A 100 -0.93 -11.49 13.22
C THR A 100 0.41 -10.85 12.87
N VAL A 101 0.38 -9.77 12.10
CA VAL A 101 1.53 -8.96 11.66
C VAL A 101 1.42 -7.54 12.20
N PRO A 102 2.53 -6.76 12.26
CA PRO A 102 2.47 -5.34 12.62
C PRO A 102 1.47 -4.58 11.75
N GLU A 103 0.68 -3.70 12.37
CA GLU A 103 -0.43 -2.98 11.72
C GLU A 103 0.00 -2.27 10.42
N TRP A 104 1.16 -1.60 10.41
CA TRP A 104 1.65 -0.92 9.21
C TRP A 104 1.83 -1.86 8.01
N SER A 105 2.25 -3.11 8.25
CA SER A 105 2.45 -4.12 7.19
C SER A 105 1.14 -4.76 6.77
N ALA A 106 0.10 -4.72 7.61
CA ALA A 106 -1.23 -5.24 7.27
C ALA A 106 -1.87 -4.48 6.10
N TYR A 107 -1.58 -3.18 5.92
CA TYR A 107 -2.03 -2.43 4.74
C TYR A 107 -1.43 -3.01 3.45
N VAL A 108 -0.13 -3.26 3.41
CA VAL A 108 0.57 -3.81 2.23
C VAL A 108 0.17 -5.26 1.97
N LEU A 109 0.27 -6.11 3.01
CA LEU A 109 -0.03 -7.55 2.90
C LEU A 109 -1.53 -7.79 2.65
N GLY A 110 -2.39 -6.95 3.22
CA GLY A 110 -3.84 -6.98 3.00
C GLY A 110 -4.22 -6.67 1.55
N VAL A 111 -3.54 -5.72 0.91
CA VAL A 111 -3.71 -5.45 -0.53
C VAL A 111 -3.29 -6.66 -1.36
N ALA A 112 -2.14 -7.27 -1.07
CA ALA A 112 -1.71 -8.49 -1.76
C ALA A 112 -2.72 -9.64 -1.60
N TRP A 113 -3.23 -9.83 -0.39
CA TRP A 113 -4.30 -10.80 -0.09
C TRP A 113 -5.59 -10.49 -0.85
N ALA A 114 -6.05 -9.24 -0.86
CA ALA A 114 -7.27 -8.83 -1.54
C ALA A 114 -7.18 -9.00 -3.07
N LEU A 115 -6.03 -8.63 -3.67
CA LEU A 115 -5.80 -8.81 -5.10
C LEU A 115 -5.77 -10.29 -5.50
N ARG A 116 -5.09 -11.16 -4.74
CA ARG A 116 -5.11 -12.62 -4.99
C ARG A 116 -6.52 -13.20 -4.97
N ALA A 117 -7.35 -12.75 -4.06
CA ALA A 117 -8.75 -13.22 -3.98
C ALA A 117 -9.60 -12.75 -5.18
N LEU A 118 -9.28 -11.59 -5.78
CA LEU A 118 -9.94 -11.10 -6.99
C LEU A 118 -9.46 -11.81 -8.27
N THR A 119 -8.23 -12.35 -8.25
CA THR A 119 -7.58 -12.94 -9.42
C THR A 119 -7.09 -14.37 -9.12
N PRO A 120 -8.00 -15.32 -8.83
CA PRO A 120 -7.62 -16.68 -8.38
C PRO A 120 -6.82 -17.46 -9.44
N ASP A 121 -6.96 -17.12 -10.70
CA ASP A 121 -6.22 -17.74 -11.81
C ASP A 121 -4.84 -17.11 -12.06
N ALA A 122 -4.56 -15.95 -11.48
CA ALA A 122 -3.26 -15.30 -11.57
C ALA A 122 -2.41 -15.74 -10.35
N PRO A 123 -1.26 -16.36 -10.57
CA PRO A 123 -0.39 -16.76 -9.47
C PRO A 123 0.18 -15.50 -8.79
N GLY A 124 -0.26 -15.22 -7.58
CA GLY A 124 0.43 -14.25 -6.73
C GLY A 124 1.87 -14.76 -6.52
N ARG A 125 2.84 -13.99 -7.03
CA ARG A 125 4.27 -14.29 -6.86
C ARG A 125 4.83 -13.57 -5.64
N GLY A 126 5.92 -14.09 -5.08
CA GLY A 126 6.67 -13.39 -4.06
C GLY A 126 7.19 -12.05 -4.57
N PHE A 127 7.34 -11.10 -3.66
CA PHE A 127 7.86 -9.77 -3.98
C PHE A 127 8.60 -9.16 -2.78
N ASP A 128 9.54 -8.27 -3.07
CA ASP A 128 10.10 -7.31 -2.12
C ASP A 128 9.46 -5.94 -2.37
N LEU A 129 9.11 -5.22 -1.29
CA LEU A 129 8.50 -3.91 -1.38
C LEU A 129 8.97 -3.01 -0.23
N ALA A 130 9.37 -1.78 -0.55
CA ALA A 130 9.77 -0.76 0.40
C ALA A 130 8.88 0.49 0.28
N ILE A 131 8.34 0.94 1.41
CA ILE A 131 7.45 2.11 1.49
C ILE A 131 8.19 3.31 2.07
N ALA A 132 8.03 4.46 1.42
CA ALA A 132 8.32 5.78 1.98
C ALA A 132 7.17 6.73 1.64
N SER A 133 6.87 7.67 2.52
CA SER A 133 5.75 8.59 2.36
C SER A 133 6.09 9.98 2.87
N ASP A 134 5.59 11.00 2.18
CA ASP A 134 5.53 12.38 2.67
C ASP A 134 4.10 12.81 3.03
N VAL A 135 3.13 11.88 2.98
CA VAL A 135 1.80 12.10 3.53
C VAL A 135 1.88 12.12 5.06
N PRO A 136 1.51 13.21 5.74
CA PRO A 136 1.55 13.28 7.19
C PRO A 136 0.67 12.21 7.85
N VAL A 137 1.28 11.36 8.67
CA VAL A 137 0.56 10.29 9.38
C VAL A 137 -0.30 10.87 10.50
N GLY A 138 -1.54 10.37 10.64
CA GLY A 138 -2.47 10.81 11.68
C GLY A 138 -3.08 12.21 11.46
N ALA A 139 -2.83 12.84 10.33
CA ALA A 139 -3.35 14.18 10.00
C ALA A 139 -4.72 14.16 9.27
N GLY A 140 -5.35 13.00 9.14
CA GLY A 140 -6.61 12.86 8.40
C GLY A 140 -6.46 13.00 6.87
N LEU A 141 -5.23 12.79 6.35
CA LEU A 141 -4.90 12.94 4.94
C LEU A 141 -4.82 11.59 4.19
N SER A 142 -5.42 10.53 4.74
CA SER A 142 -5.50 9.17 4.18
C SER A 142 -4.15 8.58 3.78
N SER A 143 -3.21 8.58 4.71
CA SER A 143 -1.93 7.90 4.52
C SER A 143 -2.10 6.38 4.31
N SER A 144 -3.12 5.75 4.92
CA SER A 144 -3.48 4.35 4.70
C SER A 144 -3.86 4.08 3.25
N ALA A 145 -4.82 4.83 2.71
CA ALA A 145 -5.25 4.68 1.31
C ALA A 145 -4.12 4.96 0.31
N ALA A 146 -3.21 5.90 0.63
CA ALA A 146 -2.03 6.15 -0.18
C ALA A 146 -1.04 4.97 -0.17
N ILE A 147 -0.86 4.27 0.98
CA ILE A 147 -0.08 3.02 1.06
C ILE A 147 -0.75 1.93 0.22
N GLU A 148 -2.05 1.76 0.40
CA GLU A 148 -2.85 0.76 -0.32
C GLU A 148 -2.82 1.00 -1.83
N GLY A 149 -3.05 2.24 -2.28
CA GLY A 149 -3.05 2.60 -3.69
C GLY A 149 -1.68 2.43 -4.35
N ALA A 150 -0.59 2.84 -3.69
CA ALA A 150 0.77 2.63 -4.19
C ALA A 150 1.11 1.13 -4.29
N THR A 151 0.72 0.34 -3.28
CA THR A 151 0.91 -1.12 -3.26
C THR A 151 0.07 -1.81 -4.33
N ALA A 152 -1.21 -1.45 -4.46
CA ALA A 152 -2.11 -2.03 -5.45
C ALA A 152 -1.62 -1.77 -6.88
N SER A 153 -1.18 -0.54 -7.17
CA SER A 153 -0.59 -0.17 -8.45
C SER A 153 0.67 -0.98 -8.76
N ALA A 154 1.57 -1.12 -7.77
CA ALA A 154 2.79 -1.90 -7.93
C ALA A 154 2.49 -3.37 -8.22
N LEU A 155 1.60 -4.00 -7.46
CA LEU A 155 1.27 -5.41 -7.64
C LEU A 155 0.44 -5.66 -8.90
N ASN A 156 -0.44 -4.73 -9.30
CA ASN A 156 -1.16 -4.80 -10.57
C ASN A 156 -0.20 -4.93 -11.76
N ASP A 157 0.83 -4.08 -11.79
CA ASP A 157 1.84 -4.10 -12.85
C ASP A 157 2.74 -5.34 -12.74
N LEU A 158 3.29 -5.62 -11.55
CA LEU A 158 4.25 -6.70 -11.33
C LEU A 158 3.64 -8.10 -11.54
N TRP A 159 2.40 -8.29 -11.17
CA TRP A 159 1.66 -9.55 -11.39
C TRP A 159 0.93 -9.59 -12.74
N ALA A 160 0.98 -8.50 -13.53
CA ALA A 160 0.32 -8.35 -14.82
C ALA A 160 -1.20 -8.65 -14.75
N LEU A 161 -1.89 -8.04 -13.76
CA LEU A 161 -3.30 -8.31 -13.50
C LEU A 161 -4.25 -7.54 -14.43
N ASP A 162 -3.80 -6.42 -14.98
CA ASP A 162 -4.58 -5.54 -15.89
C ASP A 162 -5.94 -5.10 -15.31
N LEU A 163 -5.96 -4.81 -14.00
CA LEU A 163 -7.15 -4.35 -13.30
C LEU A 163 -7.33 -2.83 -13.44
N ASP A 164 -8.58 -2.39 -13.55
CA ASP A 164 -8.92 -0.98 -13.61
C ASP A 164 -8.77 -0.28 -12.25
N PRO A 165 -8.62 1.08 -12.21
CA PRO A 165 -8.42 1.83 -10.97
C PRO A 165 -9.53 1.64 -9.92
N VAL A 166 -10.79 1.47 -10.34
CA VAL A 166 -11.92 1.26 -9.42
C VAL A 166 -11.79 -0.10 -8.72
N THR A 167 -11.35 -1.11 -9.45
CA THR A 167 -11.10 -2.45 -8.88
C THR A 167 -9.91 -2.41 -7.91
N LEU A 168 -8.84 -1.66 -8.21
CA LEU A 168 -7.72 -1.45 -7.29
C LEU A 168 -8.16 -0.72 -6.00
N ALA A 169 -9.00 0.33 -6.12
CA ALA A 169 -9.56 1.03 -4.97
C ALA A 169 -10.43 0.10 -4.09
N ARG A 170 -11.20 -0.80 -4.70
CA ARG A 170 -11.98 -1.81 -3.97
C ARG A 170 -11.09 -2.82 -3.25
N ALA A 171 -9.97 -3.22 -3.85
CA ALA A 171 -8.98 -4.08 -3.19
C ALA A 171 -8.35 -3.38 -1.96
N GLY A 172 -7.98 -2.11 -2.08
CA GLY A 172 -7.49 -1.30 -0.95
C GLY A 172 -8.52 -1.21 0.16
N ARG A 173 -9.76 -0.82 -0.14
CA ARG A 173 -10.84 -0.79 0.86
C ARG A 173 -11.04 -2.14 1.54
N ARG A 174 -11.00 -3.24 0.78
CA ARG A 174 -11.11 -4.57 1.35
C ARG A 174 -9.97 -4.88 2.32
N ALA A 175 -8.73 -4.52 1.95
CA ALA A 175 -7.58 -4.65 2.83
C ALA A 175 -7.76 -3.87 4.12
N GLU A 176 -8.20 -2.61 4.05
CA GLU A 176 -8.42 -1.76 5.21
C GLU A 176 -9.52 -2.31 6.14
N ASN A 177 -10.66 -2.74 5.57
CA ASN A 177 -11.78 -3.24 6.37
C ASN A 177 -11.56 -4.65 6.93
N GLU A 178 -11.01 -5.58 6.14
CA GLU A 178 -10.95 -7.00 6.49
C GLU A 178 -9.58 -7.42 7.03
N ALA A 179 -8.48 -6.85 6.52
CA ALA A 179 -7.14 -7.20 6.97
C ALA A 179 -6.66 -6.32 8.15
N VAL A 180 -6.89 -5.01 8.07
CA VAL A 180 -6.52 -4.08 9.16
C VAL A 180 -7.62 -4.00 10.21
N GLY A 181 -8.89 -4.15 9.83
CA GLY A 181 -10.04 -4.09 10.73
C GLY A 181 -10.55 -2.65 10.96
N ALA A 182 -10.19 -1.70 10.10
CA ALA A 182 -10.68 -0.32 10.15
C ALA A 182 -11.95 -0.18 9.29
N PRO A 183 -13.14 0.09 9.88
CA PRO A 183 -14.39 0.21 9.14
C PRO A 183 -14.46 1.54 8.39
N THR A 184 -14.08 1.54 7.12
CA THR A 184 -14.06 2.74 6.26
C THR A 184 -14.97 2.58 5.04
N GLY A 185 -15.37 3.72 4.44
CA GLY A 185 -15.98 3.76 3.11
C GLY A 185 -14.94 3.54 2.00
N ILE A 186 -15.25 3.98 0.77
CA ILE A 186 -14.34 3.83 -0.37
C ILE A 186 -13.75 5.17 -0.83
N MET A 187 -14.19 6.27 -0.23
CA MET A 187 -13.82 7.63 -0.62
C MET A 187 -12.30 7.81 -0.72
N ASP A 188 -11.60 7.33 0.26
CA ASP A 188 -10.15 7.50 0.43
C ASP A 188 -9.39 6.83 -0.72
N GLN A 189 -9.69 5.56 -0.97
CA GLN A 189 -9.05 4.78 -2.03
C GLN A 189 -9.43 5.25 -3.43
N MET A 190 -10.63 5.82 -3.61
CA MET A 190 -11.06 6.37 -4.91
C MET A 190 -10.38 7.71 -5.24
N ALA A 191 -9.89 8.42 -4.23
CA ALA A 191 -9.20 9.71 -4.40
C ALA A 191 -7.67 9.59 -4.37
N SER A 192 -7.16 8.46 -3.87
CA SER A 192 -5.71 8.12 -3.83
C SER A 192 -5.25 7.29 -5.04
#